data_5e4c6b7326047abbc1035eee1657a62c
#
_entry.id   5e4c6b7326047abbc1035eee1657a62c
#
_cell.length_a   1.000
_cell.length_b   1.000
_cell.length_c   1.000
_cell.angle_alpha   90.00
_cell.angle_beta   90.00
_cell.angle_gamma   90.00
#
_symmetry.space_group_name_H-M   'P 1'
#
loop_
_entity.id
_entity.type
_entity.pdbx_description
1 polymer ?
#
loop_
_entity_poly.entity_id
_entity_poly.type
_entity_poly.pdbx_seq_one_letter_code
_entity_poly.pdbx_strand_id
1 'polypeptide(L)'
;MSSRLSSRISHAMWNVSRYRKYYGTSKALRALLHYAYVATKKRRTTKPNDYVVNINGYKLAVIPGDLGISSELLMFKTHEPLTTKLLSKELKKGMICLDIGSNIGYYALLESKIVGADGKVIAIEPSPQNFQHLKKNLEIQNAKNVDAYNFAAGDKNGDVNFLVYRESNGSFTIPDGEETDIPGDIIKVTAKTMDSFLEELNINHVDFVRMDVEGYESHIIQGMINIIKKSKPMFQIEVHASILGKEGTKKFFKEFQKYGYEAKYYIPRDIDLPIIGTMNDVKYHKIDTLLEMLENDTLSHFFNVCLKKIE
;
A
#
# COMPACT_ATOMS: atom_id res chain seq x y z
N MET A 1 26.31 -2.06 -23.77
CA MET A 1 24.87 -2.28 -24.05
C MET A 1 24.41 -3.73 -23.86
N SER A 2 25.23 -4.73 -24.14
CA SER A 2 24.86 -6.18 -24.03
C SER A 2 24.63 -6.66 -22.58
N SER A 3 25.41 -6.22 -21.60
CA SER A 3 25.30 -6.67 -20.20
C SER A 3 23.98 -6.27 -19.50
N ARG A 4 23.46 -5.07 -19.80
CA ARG A 4 22.16 -4.61 -19.24
C ARG A 4 20.95 -5.33 -19.86
N LEU A 5 21.05 -5.76 -21.12
CA LEU A 5 19.98 -6.52 -21.77
C LEU A 5 19.96 -7.96 -21.26
N SER A 6 21.12 -8.59 -21.09
CA SER A 6 21.24 -9.96 -20.54
C SER A 6 20.71 -10.03 -19.11
N SER A 7 21.06 -9.05 -18.24
CA SER A 7 20.57 -9.02 -16.86
C SER A 7 19.03 -8.85 -16.77
N ARG A 8 18.44 -8.05 -17.67
CA ARG A 8 16.97 -7.88 -17.74
C ARG A 8 16.25 -9.14 -18.22
N ILE A 9 16.82 -9.82 -19.19
CA ILE A 9 16.28 -11.10 -19.69
C ILE A 9 16.38 -12.16 -18.60
N SER A 10 17.51 -12.27 -17.92
CA SER A 10 17.70 -13.19 -16.81
C SER A 10 16.72 -12.94 -15.67
N HIS A 11 16.48 -11.68 -15.32
CA HIS A 11 15.51 -11.31 -14.30
C HIS A 11 14.06 -11.64 -14.71
N ALA A 12 13.69 -11.37 -15.96
CA ALA A 12 12.37 -11.75 -16.49
C ALA A 12 12.18 -13.27 -16.50
N MET A 13 13.18 -14.03 -16.94
CA MET A 13 13.13 -15.50 -16.93
C MET A 13 13.05 -16.07 -15.50
N TRP A 14 13.80 -15.50 -14.57
CA TRP A 14 13.72 -15.88 -13.17
C TRP A 14 12.32 -15.64 -12.58
N ASN A 15 11.73 -14.46 -12.84
CA ASN A 15 10.36 -14.16 -12.43
C ASN A 15 9.36 -15.17 -13.04
N VAL A 16 9.43 -15.43 -14.36
CA VAL A 16 8.54 -16.38 -15.04
C VAL A 16 8.68 -17.79 -14.45
N SER A 17 9.91 -18.24 -14.14
CA SER A 17 10.17 -19.51 -13.49
C SER A 17 9.56 -19.56 -12.08
N ARG A 18 9.70 -18.49 -11.31
CA ARG A 18 9.09 -18.33 -9.98
C ARG A 18 7.56 -18.41 -10.06
N TYR A 19 6.92 -17.67 -10.98
CA TYR A 19 5.48 -17.75 -11.21
C TYR A 19 5.03 -19.17 -11.57
N ARG A 20 5.79 -19.87 -12.42
CA ARG A 20 5.49 -21.25 -12.80
C ARG A 20 5.54 -22.18 -11.59
N LYS A 21 6.58 -22.03 -10.74
CA LYS A 21 6.78 -22.86 -9.54
C LYS A 21 5.66 -22.66 -8.50
N TYR A 22 5.30 -21.40 -8.20
CA TYR A 22 4.40 -21.10 -7.10
C TYR A 22 2.93 -20.92 -7.52
N TYR A 23 2.68 -20.51 -8.76
CA TYR A 23 1.34 -20.10 -9.22
C TYR A 23 0.88 -20.81 -10.51
N GLY A 24 1.70 -21.71 -11.05
CA GLY A 24 1.37 -22.52 -12.21
C GLY A 24 1.63 -21.84 -13.57
N THR A 25 1.50 -22.62 -14.66
CA THR A 25 1.90 -22.23 -16.02
C THR A 25 1.07 -21.04 -16.55
N SER A 26 -0.23 -20.99 -16.24
CA SER A 26 -1.11 -19.89 -16.68
C SER A 26 -0.66 -18.54 -16.13
N LYS A 27 -0.27 -18.46 -14.85
CA LYS A 27 0.25 -17.23 -14.25
C LYS A 27 1.62 -16.87 -14.81
N ALA A 28 2.48 -17.85 -15.06
CA ALA A 28 3.77 -17.61 -15.71
C ALA A 28 3.63 -16.98 -17.09
N LEU A 29 2.67 -17.45 -17.91
CA LEU A 29 2.38 -16.85 -19.21
C LEU A 29 1.85 -15.41 -19.09
N ARG A 30 0.93 -15.16 -18.15
CA ARG A 30 0.43 -13.80 -17.89
C ARG A 30 1.52 -12.86 -17.39
N ALA A 31 2.43 -13.34 -16.54
CA ALA A 31 3.59 -12.57 -16.10
C ALA A 31 4.51 -12.21 -17.27
N LEU A 32 4.76 -13.14 -18.18
CA LEU A 32 5.53 -12.87 -19.38
C LEU A 32 4.89 -11.77 -20.24
N LEU A 33 3.58 -11.84 -20.47
CA LEU A 33 2.82 -10.83 -21.23
C LEU A 33 2.83 -9.47 -20.50
N HIS A 34 2.68 -9.46 -19.19
CA HIS A 34 2.76 -8.25 -18.37
C HIS A 34 4.12 -7.57 -18.51
N TYR A 35 5.21 -8.31 -18.30
CA TYR A 35 6.57 -7.75 -18.40
C TYR A 35 6.91 -7.31 -19.83
N ALA A 36 6.48 -8.05 -20.85
CA ALA A 36 6.65 -7.64 -22.26
C ALA A 36 5.89 -6.33 -22.55
N TYR A 37 4.66 -6.20 -22.07
CA TYR A 37 3.87 -4.97 -22.21
C TYR A 37 4.54 -3.79 -21.50
N VAL A 38 4.95 -3.95 -20.24
CA VAL A 38 5.68 -2.93 -19.48
C VAL A 38 6.95 -2.50 -20.21
N ALA A 39 7.74 -3.44 -20.71
CA ALA A 39 8.98 -3.15 -21.43
C ALA A 39 8.74 -2.30 -22.68
N THR A 40 7.63 -2.52 -23.40
CA THR A 40 7.28 -1.75 -24.62
C THR A 40 6.70 -0.37 -24.31
N LYS A 41 6.00 -0.21 -23.18
CA LYS A 41 5.30 1.04 -22.82
C LYS A 41 6.12 1.96 -21.92
N LYS A 42 7.04 1.43 -21.12
CA LYS A 42 7.85 2.21 -20.15
C LYS A 42 8.54 3.44 -20.78
N ARG A 43 9.00 3.34 -22.04
CA ARG A 43 9.60 4.45 -22.78
C ARG A 43 8.62 5.59 -23.10
N ARG A 44 7.32 5.34 -23.10
CA ARG A 44 6.27 6.32 -23.44
C ARG A 44 5.76 7.06 -22.22
N THR A 45 5.98 6.53 -21.00
CA THR A 45 5.51 7.11 -19.74
C THR A 45 6.48 8.15 -19.16
N THR A 46 7.66 8.32 -19.76
CA THR A 46 8.72 9.24 -19.28
C THR A 46 8.65 10.65 -19.87
N LYS A 47 7.55 11.04 -20.51
CA LYS A 47 7.41 12.41 -21.03
C LYS A 47 7.11 13.41 -19.91
N PRO A 48 7.65 14.66 -19.99
CA PRO A 48 7.66 15.63 -18.89
C PRO A 48 6.33 16.38 -18.64
N ASN A 49 5.20 15.89 -19.14
CA ASN A 49 3.92 16.57 -18.95
C ASN A 49 3.07 15.88 -17.87
N ASP A 50 2.40 16.65 -17.05
CA ASP A 50 1.37 16.17 -16.12
C ASP A 50 0.27 15.42 -16.89
N TYR A 51 0.22 14.11 -16.70
CA TYR A 51 -0.83 13.30 -17.29
C TYR A 51 -1.97 13.14 -16.29
N VAL A 52 -3.17 13.50 -16.74
CA VAL A 52 -4.40 13.14 -16.04
C VAL A 52 -4.94 11.87 -16.66
N VAL A 53 -5.07 10.82 -15.87
CA VAL A 53 -5.64 9.53 -16.29
C VAL A 53 -7.05 9.39 -15.74
N ASN A 54 -7.94 8.77 -16.51
CA ASN A 54 -9.27 8.38 -16.02
C ASN A 54 -9.19 6.93 -15.51
N ILE A 55 -9.55 6.74 -14.25
CA ILE A 55 -9.47 5.46 -13.54
C ILE A 55 -10.78 5.25 -12.81
N ASN A 56 -11.48 4.17 -13.09
CA ASN A 56 -12.73 3.81 -12.40
C ASN A 56 -13.75 4.95 -12.28
N GLY A 57 -13.75 5.87 -13.29
CA GLY A 57 -14.67 6.99 -13.36
C GLY A 57 -14.26 8.23 -12.55
N TYR A 58 -12.99 8.33 -12.15
CA TYR A 58 -12.38 9.56 -11.63
C TYR A 58 -11.07 9.88 -12.35
N LYS A 59 -10.71 11.17 -12.35
CA LYS A 59 -9.48 11.67 -12.97
C LYS A 59 -8.39 11.76 -11.92
N LEU A 60 -7.19 11.33 -12.24
CA LEU A 60 -6.04 11.38 -11.35
C LEU A 60 -4.81 11.87 -12.13
N ALA A 61 -4.18 12.95 -11.62
CA ALA A 61 -2.90 13.41 -12.12
C ALA A 61 -1.80 12.50 -11.59
N VAL A 62 -0.93 12.05 -12.47
CA VAL A 62 0.19 11.17 -12.16
C VAL A 62 1.51 11.93 -12.26
N ILE A 63 2.52 11.47 -11.53
CA ILE A 63 3.86 12.10 -11.50
C ILE A 63 4.60 11.77 -12.79
N PRO A 64 5.05 12.77 -13.56
CA PRO A 64 5.84 12.55 -14.77
C PRO A 64 7.15 11.82 -14.49
N GLY A 65 7.40 10.75 -15.22
CA GLY A 65 8.64 9.98 -15.10
C GLY A 65 8.72 9.02 -13.89
N ASP A 66 7.72 9.03 -13.00
CA ASP A 66 7.61 8.06 -11.92
C ASP A 66 7.41 6.65 -12.47
N LEU A 67 8.26 5.73 -12.02
CA LEU A 67 8.23 4.31 -12.42
C LEU A 67 7.44 3.44 -11.43
N GLY A 68 6.94 4.03 -10.36
CA GLY A 68 6.08 3.42 -9.36
C GLY A 68 4.60 3.39 -9.80
N ILE A 69 3.72 3.82 -8.92
CA ILE A 69 2.26 3.79 -9.12
C ILE A 69 1.82 4.54 -10.39
N SER A 70 2.45 5.68 -10.71
CA SER A 70 2.07 6.48 -11.88
C SER A 70 2.25 5.72 -13.20
N SER A 71 3.31 4.91 -13.31
CA SER A 71 3.53 4.10 -14.50
C SER A 71 2.48 2.98 -14.65
N GLU A 72 2.06 2.34 -13.58
CA GLU A 72 0.99 1.33 -13.59
C GLU A 72 -0.35 1.97 -14.02
N LEU A 73 -0.69 3.11 -13.44
CA LEU A 73 -1.92 3.83 -13.74
C LEU A 73 -1.97 4.32 -15.20
N LEU A 74 -0.84 4.77 -15.75
CA LEU A 74 -0.74 5.14 -17.16
C LEU A 74 -0.93 3.95 -18.09
N MET A 75 -0.31 2.80 -17.77
CA MET A 75 -0.32 1.62 -18.61
C MET A 75 -1.61 0.81 -18.51
N PHE A 76 -2.11 0.61 -17.30
CA PHE A 76 -3.17 -0.37 -17.02
C PHE A 76 -4.47 0.25 -16.50
N LYS A 77 -4.48 1.54 -16.13
CA LYS A 77 -5.62 2.23 -15.51
C LYS A 77 -6.09 1.59 -14.19
N THR A 78 -5.19 0.89 -13.54
CA THR A 78 -5.42 0.25 -12.24
C THR A 78 -4.09 0.07 -11.51
N HIS A 79 -4.16 -0.01 -10.18
CA HIS A 79 -3.10 -0.38 -9.27
C HIS A 79 -3.65 -1.46 -8.34
N GLU A 80 -2.88 -2.50 -8.05
CA GLU A 80 -3.30 -3.60 -7.18
C GLU A 80 -4.74 -4.07 -7.43
N PRO A 81 -5.03 -4.66 -8.59
CA PRO A 81 -6.41 -4.88 -9.03
C PRO A 81 -7.23 -5.79 -8.11
N LEU A 82 -6.59 -6.75 -7.43
CA LEU A 82 -7.29 -7.64 -6.50
C LEU A 82 -7.58 -6.92 -5.19
N THR A 83 -6.59 -6.25 -4.61
CA THR A 83 -6.74 -5.43 -3.39
C THR A 83 -7.76 -4.33 -3.62
N THR A 84 -7.66 -3.56 -4.71
CA THR A 84 -8.64 -2.51 -5.09
C THR A 84 -10.07 -3.07 -5.15
N LYS A 85 -10.25 -4.24 -5.76
CA LYS A 85 -11.58 -4.86 -5.89
C LYS A 85 -12.13 -5.36 -4.55
N LEU A 86 -11.28 -5.92 -3.69
CA LEU A 86 -11.68 -6.39 -2.37
C LEU A 86 -11.99 -5.22 -1.44
N LEU A 87 -11.13 -4.20 -1.40
CA LEU A 87 -11.39 -2.97 -0.66
C LEU A 87 -12.72 -2.35 -1.07
N SER A 88 -13.01 -2.28 -2.37
CA SER A 88 -14.28 -1.77 -2.89
C SER A 88 -15.52 -2.58 -2.43
N LYS A 89 -15.36 -3.84 -2.06
CA LYS A 89 -16.45 -4.67 -1.51
C LYS A 89 -16.64 -4.48 0.00
N GLU A 90 -15.56 -4.19 0.71
CA GLU A 90 -15.59 -4.04 2.18
C GLU A 90 -16.08 -2.66 2.60
N LEU A 91 -15.72 -1.62 1.87
CA LEU A 91 -16.13 -0.25 2.15
C LEU A 91 -17.63 -0.04 1.90
N LYS A 92 -18.23 0.78 2.76
CA LYS A 92 -19.65 1.13 2.70
C LYS A 92 -19.86 2.64 2.84
N LYS A 93 -21.00 3.14 2.38
CA LYS A 93 -21.40 4.54 2.57
C LYS A 93 -21.42 4.92 4.05
N GLY A 94 -20.96 6.12 4.34
CA GLY A 94 -20.92 6.69 5.68
C GLY A 94 -19.72 6.26 6.53
N MET A 95 -18.85 5.34 6.06
CA MET A 95 -17.67 4.93 6.82
C MET A 95 -16.66 6.06 6.99
N ILE A 96 -15.95 6.04 8.10
CA ILE A 96 -14.77 6.85 8.38
C ILE A 96 -13.54 5.99 8.12
N CYS A 97 -12.76 6.38 7.11
CA CYS A 97 -11.54 5.70 6.67
C CYS A 97 -10.30 6.47 7.09
N LEU A 98 -9.26 5.75 7.50
CA LEU A 98 -7.92 6.25 7.74
C LEU A 98 -6.98 5.61 6.71
N ASP A 99 -6.48 6.41 5.75
CA ASP A 99 -5.55 5.98 4.70
C ASP A 99 -4.13 6.46 5.05
N ILE A 100 -3.28 5.54 5.49
CA ILE A 100 -1.91 5.81 5.94
C ILE A 100 -0.93 5.37 4.85
N GLY A 101 -0.14 6.33 4.32
CA GLY A 101 0.65 6.16 3.12
C GLY A 101 -0.20 6.38 1.87
N SER A 102 -0.94 7.50 1.85
CA SER A 102 -1.89 7.81 0.76
C SER A 102 -1.22 8.06 -0.59
N ASN A 103 0.08 8.28 -0.62
CA ASN A 103 0.87 8.52 -1.83
C ASN A 103 0.24 9.65 -2.66
N ILE A 104 -0.02 9.47 -3.95
CA ILE A 104 -0.69 10.44 -4.82
C ILE A 104 -2.23 10.44 -4.71
N GLY A 105 -2.80 9.66 -3.79
CA GLY A 105 -4.24 9.64 -3.48
C GLY A 105 -5.07 8.64 -4.27
N TYR A 106 -4.48 7.59 -4.84
CA TYR A 106 -5.24 6.57 -5.56
C TYR A 106 -6.30 5.90 -4.69
N TYR A 107 -5.91 5.41 -3.51
CA TYR A 107 -6.83 4.78 -2.57
C TYR A 107 -7.71 5.80 -1.85
N ALA A 108 -7.18 6.94 -1.42
CA ALA A 108 -7.97 8.00 -0.79
C ALA A 108 -9.16 8.45 -1.66
N LEU A 109 -8.98 8.56 -2.98
CA LEU A 109 -10.05 8.89 -3.93
C LEU A 109 -11.03 7.72 -4.15
N LEU A 110 -10.55 6.48 -4.16
CA LEU A 110 -11.41 5.29 -4.23
C LEU A 110 -12.30 5.20 -3.00
N GLU A 111 -11.72 5.35 -1.82
CA GLU A 111 -12.42 5.38 -0.53
C GLU A 111 -13.45 6.50 -0.49
N SER A 112 -13.03 7.74 -0.80
CA SER A 112 -13.90 8.92 -0.89
C SER A 112 -15.15 8.68 -1.73
N LYS A 113 -14.98 8.08 -2.91
CA LYS A 113 -16.09 7.77 -3.82
C LYS A 113 -17.05 6.75 -3.23
N ILE A 114 -16.55 5.74 -2.52
CA ILE A 114 -17.38 4.65 -2.00
C ILE A 114 -18.09 5.08 -0.72
N VAL A 115 -17.39 5.74 0.21
CA VAL A 115 -17.99 6.17 1.47
C VAL A 115 -19.00 7.31 1.27
N GLY A 116 -18.85 8.09 0.17
CA GLY A 116 -19.78 9.15 -0.21
C GLY A 116 -19.75 10.37 0.70
N ALA A 117 -20.71 11.27 0.53
CA ALA A 117 -20.74 12.56 1.23
C ALA A 117 -20.93 12.45 2.75
N ASP A 118 -21.57 11.38 3.22
CA ASP A 118 -21.83 11.14 4.63
C ASP A 118 -20.65 10.43 5.31
N GLY A 119 -19.68 9.91 4.53
CA GLY A 119 -18.45 9.31 5.01
C GLY A 119 -17.29 10.30 5.01
N LYS A 120 -16.16 9.87 5.58
CA LYS A 120 -14.95 10.68 5.69
C LYS A 120 -13.71 9.85 5.40
N VAL A 121 -12.73 10.45 4.75
CA VAL A 121 -11.38 9.87 4.57
C VAL A 121 -10.36 10.80 5.20
N ILE A 122 -9.48 10.25 6.02
CA ILE A 122 -8.35 10.94 6.62
C ILE A 122 -7.11 10.36 5.96
N ALA A 123 -6.50 11.14 5.07
CA ALA A 123 -5.38 10.72 4.24
C ALA A 123 -4.06 11.27 4.78
N ILE A 124 -3.10 10.40 5.07
CA ILE A 124 -1.81 10.75 5.65
C ILE A 124 -0.71 10.37 4.68
N GLU A 125 0.15 11.33 4.32
CA GLU A 125 1.28 11.15 3.41
C GLU A 125 2.47 11.96 3.87
N PRO A 126 3.59 11.33 4.30
CA PRO A 126 4.76 12.02 4.81
C PRO A 126 5.62 12.67 3.71
N SER A 127 5.71 12.09 2.49
CA SER A 127 6.49 12.65 1.41
C SER A 127 5.91 14.00 0.95
N PRO A 128 6.65 15.13 1.04
CA PRO A 128 6.13 16.41 0.60
C PRO A 128 5.74 16.43 -0.88
N GLN A 129 6.46 15.70 -1.74
CA GLN A 129 6.17 15.61 -3.16
C GLN A 129 4.87 14.85 -3.42
N ASN A 130 4.72 13.66 -2.83
CA ASN A 130 3.49 12.86 -2.97
C ASN A 130 2.30 13.61 -2.40
N PHE A 131 2.47 14.27 -1.24
CA PHE A 131 1.41 15.07 -0.61
C PHE A 131 0.92 16.22 -1.50
N GLN A 132 1.82 16.92 -2.24
CA GLN A 132 1.40 17.94 -3.20
C GLN A 132 0.55 17.32 -4.33
N HIS A 133 0.93 16.14 -4.83
CA HIS A 133 0.14 15.41 -5.82
C HIS A 133 -1.19 14.91 -5.25
N LEU A 134 -1.21 14.41 -4.03
CA LEU A 134 -2.44 14.05 -3.30
C LEU A 134 -3.40 15.24 -3.27
N LYS A 135 -2.98 16.41 -2.80
CA LYS A 135 -3.80 17.63 -2.76
C LYS A 135 -4.34 18.00 -4.14
N LYS A 136 -3.47 18.03 -5.16
CA LYS A 136 -3.88 18.28 -6.55
C LYS A 136 -4.96 17.31 -7.03
N ASN A 137 -4.83 16.03 -6.69
CA ASN A 137 -5.80 15.01 -7.07
C ASN A 137 -7.13 15.16 -6.34
N LEU A 138 -7.12 15.53 -5.08
CA LEU A 138 -8.33 15.85 -4.32
C LEU A 138 -9.06 17.07 -4.90
N GLU A 139 -8.33 18.10 -5.31
CA GLU A 139 -8.88 19.29 -5.98
C GLU A 139 -9.50 18.94 -7.34
N ILE A 140 -8.80 18.18 -8.21
CA ILE A 140 -9.29 17.72 -9.51
C ILE A 140 -10.62 16.97 -9.39
N GLN A 141 -10.79 16.20 -8.31
CA GLN A 141 -12.00 15.41 -8.03
C GLN A 141 -13.04 16.17 -7.19
N ASN A 142 -12.73 17.36 -6.67
CA ASN A 142 -13.57 18.06 -5.70
C ASN A 142 -13.99 17.13 -4.54
N ALA A 143 -13.01 16.37 -4.01
CA ALA A 143 -13.22 15.35 -2.98
C ALA A 143 -13.34 16.00 -1.59
N LYS A 144 -14.49 16.60 -1.28
CA LYS A 144 -14.75 17.40 -0.08
C LYS A 144 -14.81 16.58 1.22
N ASN A 145 -14.95 15.27 1.12
CA ASN A 145 -14.99 14.34 2.24
C ASN A 145 -13.61 13.71 2.54
N VAL A 146 -12.52 14.27 1.98
CA VAL A 146 -11.14 13.84 2.25
C VAL A 146 -10.39 14.98 2.90
N ASP A 147 -9.86 14.75 4.10
CA ASP A 147 -8.89 15.62 4.75
C ASP A 147 -7.49 15.02 4.61
N ALA A 148 -6.56 15.77 4.03
CA ALA A 148 -5.19 15.31 3.77
C ALA A 148 -4.18 16.00 4.69
N TYR A 149 -3.23 15.22 5.24
CA TYR A 149 -2.26 15.67 6.22
C TYR A 149 -0.85 15.22 5.85
N ASN A 150 0.13 16.14 5.98
CA ASN A 150 1.54 15.87 5.65
C ASN A 150 2.34 15.63 6.93
N PHE A 151 2.38 14.39 7.37
CA PHE A 151 3.21 13.91 8.47
C PHE A 151 3.36 12.38 8.37
N ALA A 152 4.30 11.79 9.12
CA ALA A 152 4.46 10.35 9.24
C ALA A 152 3.62 9.80 10.38
N ALA A 153 2.88 8.71 10.16
CA ALA A 153 2.30 7.95 11.25
C ALA A 153 3.41 7.16 11.98
N GLY A 154 3.34 7.05 13.31
CA GLY A 154 4.38 6.37 14.09
C GLY A 154 3.91 5.94 15.47
N ASP A 155 4.85 5.41 16.25
CA ASP A 155 4.65 4.97 17.64
C ASP A 155 4.76 6.10 18.67
N LYS A 156 5.28 7.25 18.27
CA LYS A 156 5.46 8.44 19.11
C LYS A 156 5.29 9.73 18.32
N ASN A 157 5.01 10.83 19.03
CA ASN A 157 5.00 12.17 18.49
C ASN A 157 6.43 12.75 18.47
N GLY A 158 6.78 13.51 17.45
CA GLY A 158 8.10 14.16 17.31
C GLY A 158 8.55 14.19 15.87
N ASP A 159 9.87 14.32 15.65
CA ASP A 159 10.46 14.27 14.32
C ASP A 159 11.09 12.90 14.07
N VAL A 160 10.96 12.40 12.84
CA VAL A 160 11.58 11.17 12.37
C VAL A 160 12.36 11.42 11.08
N ASN A 161 13.36 10.57 10.83
CA ASN A 161 14.04 10.56 9.54
C ASN A 161 13.17 9.83 8.52
N PHE A 162 13.03 10.42 7.34
CA PHE A 162 12.23 9.89 6.25
C PHE A 162 13.07 9.88 4.97
N LEU A 163 13.21 8.71 4.35
CA LEU A 163 13.85 8.58 3.06
C LEU A 163 12.87 8.95 1.95
N VAL A 164 13.19 9.97 1.19
CA VAL A 164 12.49 10.30 -0.06
C VAL A 164 13.16 9.54 -1.19
N TYR A 165 12.49 8.51 -1.69
CA TYR A 165 12.98 7.73 -2.80
C TYR A 165 12.59 8.34 -4.13
N ARG A 166 13.31 7.97 -5.19
CA ARG A 166 13.09 8.50 -6.54
C ARG A 166 11.71 8.18 -7.11
N GLU A 167 11.23 6.97 -6.88
CA GLU A 167 9.89 6.54 -7.26
C GLU A 167 8.91 6.86 -6.12
N SER A 168 7.67 7.22 -6.48
CA SER A 168 6.65 7.69 -5.53
C SER A 168 6.30 6.67 -4.43
N ASN A 169 6.45 5.38 -4.72
CA ASN A 169 6.09 4.28 -3.83
C ASN A 169 7.32 3.56 -3.23
N GLY A 170 8.41 4.25 -2.99
CA GLY A 170 9.59 3.65 -2.36
C GLY A 170 10.14 4.49 -1.22
N SER A 171 9.39 5.50 -0.78
CA SER A 171 9.78 6.37 0.33
C SER A 171 9.28 5.81 1.65
N PHE A 172 10.09 5.82 2.70
CA PHE A 172 9.75 5.20 3.98
C PHE A 172 10.35 5.95 5.19
N THR A 173 9.76 5.71 6.36
CA THR A 173 10.28 6.19 7.64
C THR A 173 11.44 5.29 8.09
N ILE A 174 12.56 5.90 8.48
CA ILE A 174 13.71 5.20 9.03
C ILE A 174 13.51 5.11 10.55
N PRO A 175 13.49 3.90 11.13
CA PRO A 175 13.39 3.74 12.59
C PRO A 175 14.55 4.42 13.32
N ASP A 176 14.32 4.89 14.55
CA ASP A 176 15.36 5.55 15.33
C ASP A 176 16.55 4.61 15.59
N GLY A 177 17.75 5.11 15.33
CA GLY A 177 18.99 4.38 15.49
C GLY A 177 19.32 3.42 14.34
N GLU A 178 18.49 3.37 13.30
CA GLU A 178 18.76 2.62 12.08
C GLU A 178 19.35 3.52 10.98
N GLU A 179 20.12 2.92 10.10
CA GLU A 179 20.68 3.54 8.90
C GLU A 179 20.17 2.79 7.67
N THR A 180 20.23 3.43 6.51
CA THR A 180 19.84 2.81 5.24
C THR A 180 20.86 3.10 4.16
N ASP A 181 21.21 2.09 3.37
CA ASP A 181 22.06 2.21 2.17
C ASP A 181 21.22 2.46 0.90
N ILE A 182 19.89 2.56 1.04
CA ILE A 182 18.99 2.82 -0.09
C ILE A 182 19.23 4.26 -0.57
N PRO A 183 19.50 4.46 -1.88
CA PRO A 183 19.77 5.80 -2.40
C PRO A 183 18.52 6.68 -2.34
N GLY A 184 18.64 7.88 -1.80
CA GLY A 184 17.57 8.86 -1.68
C GLY A 184 17.99 10.03 -0.79
N ASP A 185 17.09 10.99 -0.66
CA ASP A 185 17.28 12.15 0.21
C ASP A 185 16.64 11.86 1.58
N ILE A 186 17.42 11.93 2.65
CA ILE A 186 16.89 11.81 4.00
C ILE A 186 16.47 13.18 4.50
N ILE A 187 15.21 13.33 4.83
CA ILE A 187 14.63 14.55 5.40
C ILE A 187 14.03 14.27 6.77
N LYS A 188 13.89 15.32 7.58
CA LYS A 188 13.08 15.21 8.82
C LYS A 188 11.65 15.55 8.50
N VAL A 189 10.73 14.70 8.99
CA VAL A 189 9.29 14.92 8.93
C VAL A 189 8.69 14.78 10.33
N THR A 190 7.63 15.54 10.60
CA THR A 190 6.87 15.37 11.83
C THR A 190 6.21 13.99 11.84
N ALA A 191 6.28 13.30 12.97
CA ALA A 191 5.57 12.05 13.22
C ALA A 191 4.50 12.24 14.29
N LYS A 192 3.37 11.54 14.13
CA LYS A 192 2.30 11.52 15.14
C LYS A 192 1.80 10.09 15.34
N THR A 193 1.42 9.79 16.59
CA THR A 193 0.63 8.59 16.84
C THR A 193 -0.80 8.81 16.32
N MET A 194 -1.41 7.78 15.80
CA MET A 194 -2.79 7.89 15.29
C MET A 194 -3.78 8.12 16.40
N ASP A 195 -3.51 7.56 17.59
CA ASP A 195 -4.34 7.77 18.77
C ASP A 195 -4.42 9.27 19.15
N SER A 196 -3.25 9.96 19.25
CA SER A 196 -3.22 11.38 19.61
C SER A 196 -3.78 12.27 18.48
N PHE A 197 -3.49 11.92 17.23
CA PHE A 197 -3.93 12.71 16.09
C PHE A 197 -5.44 12.69 15.91
N LEU A 198 -6.09 11.53 16.05
CA LEU A 198 -7.55 11.45 15.95
C LEU A 198 -8.24 12.12 17.16
N GLU A 199 -7.59 12.12 18.34
CA GLU A 199 -8.06 12.90 19.49
C GLU A 199 -8.02 14.41 19.22
N GLU A 200 -6.93 14.94 18.63
CA GLU A 200 -6.82 16.33 18.18
C GLU A 200 -7.96 16.73 17.21
N LEU A 201 -8.38 15.80 16.36
CA LEU A 201 -9.47 16.00 15.40
C LEU A 201 -10.87 15.76 15.98
N ASN A 202 -10.98 15.35 17.26
CA ASN A 202 -12.23 14.92 17.88
C ASN A 202 -12.91 13.76 17.13
N ILE A 203 -12.14 12.86 16.51
CA ILE A 203 -12.65 11.68 15.82
C ILE A 203 -12.57 10.49 16.78
N ASN A 204 -13.75 10.03 17.22
CA ASN A 204 -13.87 8.99 18.25
C ASN A 204 -14.06 7.58 17.65
N HIS A 205 -14.27 7.46 16.36
CA HIS A 205 -14.50 6.20 15.66
C HIS A 205 -13.85 6.17 14.28
N VAL A 206 -13.32 5.01 13.92
CA VAL A 206 -12.79 4.70 12.58
C VAL A 206 -13.31 3.32 12.20
N ASP A 207 -13.89 3.20 11.02
CA ASP A 207 -14.45 1.94 10.51
C ASP A 207 -13.42 1.11 9.75
N PHE A 208 -12.52 1.79 9.06
CA PHE A 208 -11.58 1.17 8.13
C PHE A 208 -10.22 1.88 8.17
N VAL A 209 -9.14 1.08 8.15
CA VAL A 209 -7.76 1.56 8.07
C VAL A 209 -7.07 0.89 6.90
N ARG A 210 -6.62 1.67 5.92
CA ARG A 210 -5.62 1.23 4.94
C ARG A 210 -4.25 1.66 5.41
N MET A 211 -3.26 0.79 5.25
CA MET A 211 -1.87 1.08 5.60
C MET A 211 -0.92 0.49 4.56
N ASP A 212 -0.02 1.33 4.05
CA ASP A 212 1.03 0.95 3.13
C ASP A 212 2.21 1.92 3.33
N VAL A 213 3.23 1.49 4.08
CA VAL A 213 4.24 2.36 4.68
C VAL A 213 5.65 1.81 4.58
N GLU A 214 5.86 0.86 3.68
CA GLU A 214 7.17 0.36 3.28
C GLU A 214 8.03 -0.12 4.47
N GLY A 215 7.44 -0.93 5.38
CA GLY A 215 8.14 -1.60 6.48
C GLY A 215 7.99 -0.96 7.86
N TYR A 216 7.23 0.12 8.00
CA TYR A 216 7.01 0.80 9.29
C TYR A 216 5.70 0.39 10.00
N GLU A 217 5.04 -0.66 9.51
CA GLU A 217 3.70 -1.09 9.94
C GLU A 217 3.64 -1.39 11.44
N SER A 218 4.63 -2.10 11.96
CA SER A 218 4.69 -2.49 13.38
C SER A 218 4.77 -1.29 14.33
N HIS A 219 5.47 -0.22 13.95
CA HIS A 219 5.56 1.01 14.71
C HIS A 219 4.21 1.75 14.73
N ILE A 220 3.56 1.84 13.58
CA ILE A 220 2.27 2.54 13.49
C ILE A 220 1.21 1.82 14.33
N ILE A 221 1.17 0.49 14.32
CA ILE A 221 0.24 -0.28 15.15
C ILE A 221 0.40 0.05 16.64
N GLN A 222 1.62 0.27 17.13
CA GLN A 222 1.83 0.70 18.53
C GLN A 222 1.27 2.10 18.82
N GLY A 223 1.25 2.98 17.81
CA GLY A 223 0.69 4.34 17.91
C GLY A 223 -0.83 4.43 17.72
N MET A 224 -1.54 3.28 17.56
CA MET A 224 -2.99 3.25 17.31
C MET A 224 -3.74 2.22 18.18
N ILE A 225 -3.17 1.84 19.30
CA ILE A 225 -3.74 0.82 20.21
C ILE A 225 -5.14 1.18 20.72
N ASN A 226 -5.41 2.46 21.00
CA ASN A 226 -6.73 2.91 21.46
C ASN A 226 -7.77 2.81 20.35
N ILE A 227 -7.40 3.13 19.10
CA ILE A 227 -8.25 2.96 17.92
C ILE A 227 -8.60 1.48 17.74
N ILE A 228 -7.60 0.58 17.83
CA ILE A 228 -7.79 -0.86 17.72
C ILE A 228 -8.77 -1.37 18.79
N LYS A 229 -8.64 -0.91 20.02
CA LYS A 229 -9.49 -1.35 21.14
C LYS A 229 -10.91 -0.79 21.08
N LYS A 230 -11.04 0.50 20.78
CA LYS A 230 -12.33 1.23 20.85
C LYS A 230 -13.13 1.06 19.57
N SER A 231 -12.54 1.39 18.43
CA SER A 231 -13.22 1.40 17.12
C SER A 231 -13.30 0.03 16.48
N LYS A 232 -12.30 -0.83 16.74
CA LYS A 232 -12.19 -2.16 16.15
C LYS A 232 -12.30 -2.14 14.62
N PRO A 233 -11.55 -1.24 13.94
CA PRO A 233 -11.69 -1.06 12.51
C PRO A 233 -11.31 -2.33 11.74
N MET A 234 -11.80 -2.47 10.52
CA MET A 234 -11.22 -3.40 9.58
C MET A 234 -9.92 -2.81 9.02
N PHE A 235 -8.89 -3.63 8.87
CA PHE A 235 -7.60 -3.23 8.30
C PHE A 235 -7.39 -3.84 6.92
N GLN A 236 -6.82 -3.05 6.01
CA GLN A 236 -6.18 -3.48 4.79
C GLN A 236 -4.74 -3.00 4.83
N ILE A 237 -3.79 -3.92 4.97
CA ILE A 237 -2.38 -3.59 5.17
C ILE A 237 -1.53 -4.26 4.09
N GLU A 238 -0.66 -3.50 3.41
CA GLU A 238 0.46 -4.06 2.68
C GLU A 238 1.58 -4.34 3.69
N VAL A 239 1.93 -5.63 3.85
CA VAL A 239 2.94 -6.08 4.81
C VAL A 239 4.24 -6.33 4.08
N HIS A 240 5.29 -5.65 4.51
CA HIS A 240 6.65 -5.75 3.96
C HIS A 240 7.47 -6.76 4.76
N ALA A 241 7.10 -8.06 4.68
CA ALA A 241 7.69 -9.13 5.49
C ALA A 241 9.20 -9.27 5.31
N SER A 242 9.77 -8.95 4.13
CA SER A 242 11.22 -8.95 3.92
C SER A 242 11.94 -7.84 4.68
N ILE A 243 11.28 -6.73 4.96
CA ILE A 243 11.81 -5.60 5.72
C ILE A 243 11.63 -5.85 7.22
N LEU A 244 10.43 -6.28 7.63
CA LEU A 244 10.15 -6.64 9.03
C LEU A 244 10.98 -7.84 9.52
N GLY A 245 11.43 -8.68 8.61
CA GLY A 245 12.04 -9.96 8.95
C GLY A 245 11.03 -10.96 9.55
N LYS A 246 11.49 -12.19 9.79
CA LYS A 246 10.63 -13.27 10.29
C LYS A 246 10.04 -12.95 11.67
N GLU A 247 10.86 -12.50 12.60
CA GLU A 247 10.41 -12.18 13.96
C GLU A 247 9.50 -10.94 14.00
N GLY A 248 9.81 -9.90 13.21
CA GLY A 248 8.95 -8.71 13.10
C GLY A 248 7.58 -9.03 12.51
N THR A 249 7.53 -9.83 11.46
CA THR A 249 6.28 -10.29 10.84
C THR A 249 5.44 -11.15 11.80
N LYS A 250 6.10 -12.03 12.57
CA LYS A 250 5.46 -12.83 13.61
C LYS A 250 4.86 -11.95 14.72
N LYS A 251 5.65 -10.96 15.20
CA LYS A 251 5.20 -10.00 16.21
C LYS A 251 4.01 -9.18 15.71
N PHE A 252 4.05 -8.72 14.45
CA PHE A 252 2.96 -8.01 13.80
C PHE A 252 1.64 -8.80 13.86
N PHE A 253 1.62 -10.05 13.40
CA PHE A 253 0.41 -10.88 13.43
C PHE A 253 -0.06 -11.19 14.84
N LYS A 254 0.86 -11.49 15.77
CA LYS A 254 0.51 -11.77 17.17
C LYS A 254 -0.09 -10.55 17.88
N GLU A 255 0.34 -9.34 17.53
CA GLU A 255 -0.25 -8.14 18.09
C GLU A 255 -1.73 -8.01 17.68
N PHE A 256 -2.08 -8.30 16.42
CA PHE A 256 -3.48 -8.33 15.98
C PHE A 256 -4.28 -9.46 16.65
N GLN A 257 -3.73 -10.67 16.80
CA GLN A 257 -4.38 -11.77 17.51
C GLN A 257 -4.70 -11.41 18.96
N LYS A 258 -3.80 -10.70 19.66
CA LYS A 258 -4.00 -10.23 21.03
C LYS A 258 -5.27 -9.38 21.20
N TYR A 259 -5.67 -8.65 20.15
CA TYR A 259 -6.90 -7.87 20.12
C TYR A 259 -8.08 -8.59 19.46
N GLY A 260 -7.95 -9.89 19.18
CA GLY A 260 -9.01 -10.73 18.63
C GLY A 260 -9.26 -10.49 17.14
N TYR A 261 -8.24 -10.11 16.38
CA TYR A 261 -8.32 -10.02 14.93
C TYR A 261 -7.93 -11.33 14.26
N GLU A 262 -8.54 -11.57 13.11
CA GLU A 262 -8.19 -12.65 12.20
C GLU A 262 -8.01 -12.12 10.77
N ALA A 263 -7.21 -12.84 9.98
CA ALA A 263 -7.08 -12.54 8.57
C ALA A 263 -8.33 -13.00 7.82
N LYS A 264 -8.89 -12.09 7.04
CA LYS A 264 -10.04 -12.36 6.17
C LYS A 264 -9.58 -12.83 4.79
N TYR A 265 -8.56 -12.19 4.24
CA TYR A 265 -7.91 -12.61 3.00
C TYR A 265 -6.44 -12.19 2.96
N TYR A 266 -5.70 -12.92 2.14
CA TYR A 266 -4.28 -12.75 1.89
C TYR A 266 -4.05 -12.73 0.38
N ILE A 267 -3.28 -11.75 -0.09
CA ILE A 267 -2.99 -11.53 -1.50
C ILE A 267 -1.48 -11.29 -1.65
N PRO A 268 -0.70 -12.27 -2.14
CA PRO A 268 0.69 -12.03 -2.50
C PRO A 268 0.82 -10.89 -3.52
N ARG A 269 1.76 -9.98 -3.32
CA ARG A 269 2.00 -8.85 -4.23
C ARG A 269 2.29 -9.31 -5.66
N ASP A 270 2.94 -10.46 -5.81
CA ASP A 270 3.26 -11.05 -7.12
C ASP A 270 2.04 -11.30 -8.01
N ILE A 271 0.90 -11.64 -7.42
CA ILE A 271 -0.33 -11.90 -8.17
C ILE A 271 -1.27 -10.70 -8.21
N ASP A 272 -1.05 -9.69 -7.39
CA ASP A 272 -1.82 -8.44 -7.40
C ASP A 272 -1.29 -7.42 -8.41
N LEU A 273 -0.89 -7.95 -9.56
CA LEU A 273 -0.44 -7.17 -10.70
C LEU A 273 -1.47 -7.23 -11.83
N PRO A 274 -1.61 -6.14 -12.61
CA PRO A 274 -2.53 -6.11 -13.74
C PRO A 274 -2.35 -7.31 -14.67
N ILE A 275 -3.46 -7.93 -15.06
CA ILE A 275 -3.57 -9.13 -15.93
C ILE A 275 -3.00 -10.44 -15.36
N ILE A 276 -2.31 -10.45 -14.23
CA ILE A 276 -1.71 -11.68 -13.67
C ILE A 276 -2.71 -12.42 -12.78
N GLY A 277 -3.14 -11.78 -11.72
CA GLY A 277 -4.05 -12.39 -10.73
C GLY A 277 -5.53 -12.34 -11.13
N THR A 278 -6.29 -13.21 -10.52
CA THR A 278 -7.75 -13.26 -10.63
C THR A 278 -8.36 -13.40 -9.23
N MET A 279 -9.64 -13.08 -9.08
CA MET A 279 -10.32 -13.24 -7.76
C MET A 279 -10.27 -14.69 -7.22
N ASN A 280 -10.07 -15.68 -8.07
CA ASN A 280 -9.91 -17.08 -7.63
C ASN A 280 -8.56 -17.35 -6.95
N ASP A 281 -7.61 -16.41 -7.06
CA ASP A 281 -6.29 -16.52 -6.43
C ASP A 281 -6.26 -15.93 -5.03
N VAL A 282 -7.29 -15.16 -4.67
CA VAL A 282 -7.45 -14.64 -3.31
C VAL A 282 -7.75 -15.79 -2.37
N LYS A 283 -6.93 -15.93 -1.35
CA LYS A 283 -7.08 -16.97 -0.33
C LYS A 283 -7.60 -16.38 0.97
N TYR A 284 -8.48 -17.14 1.59
CA TYR A 284 -8.94 -16.87 2.96
C TYR A 284 -8.06 -17.69 3.90
N HIS A 285 -7.27 -17.01 4.73
CA HIS A 285 -6.37 -17.63 5.68
C HIS A 285 -6.60 -17.08 7.07
N LYS A 286 -6.53 -17.94 8.09
CA LYS A 286 -6.39 -17.47 9.47
C LYS A 286 -4.97 -16.97 9.70
N ILE A 287 -4.76 -16.12 10.71
CA ILE A 287 -3.42 -15.65 11.09
C ILE A 287 -2.50 -16.83 11.40
N ASP A 288 -3.00 -17.88 12.07
CA ASP A 288 -2.18 -19.07 12.37
C ASP A 288 -1.65 -19.73 11.10
N THR A 289 -2.45 -19.83 10.04
CA THR A 289 -1.97 -20.34 8.74
C THR A 289 -0.90 -19.44 8.13
N LEU A 290 -1.03 -18.11 8.24
CA LEU A 290 0.00 -17.19 7.76
C LEU A 290 1.30 -17.31 8.58
N LEU A 291 1.19 -17.56 9.88
CA LEU A 291 2.34 -17.84 10.74
C LEU A 291 3.01 -19.19 10.38
N GLU A 292 2.25 -20.23 10.07
CA GLU A 292 2.78 -21.51 9.55
C GLU A 292 3.49 -21.30 8.20
N MET A 293 2.91 -20.51 7.29
CA MET A 293 3.54 -20.17 6.02
C MET A 293 4.85 -19.39 6.22
N LEU A 294 4.91 -18.51 7.21
CA LEU A 294 6.12 -17.76 7.59
C LEU A 294 7.20 -18.71 8.12
N GLU A 295 6.84 -19.65 9.00
CA GLU A 295 7.80 -20.63 9.55
C GLU A 295 8.35 -21.57 8.47
N ASN A 296 7.55 -21.91 7.46
CA ASN A 296 7.91 -22.78 6.34
C ASN A 296 8.53 -22.03 5.14
N ASP A 297 8.83 -20.74 5.26
CA ASP A 297 9.36 -19.88 4.19
C ASP A 297 8.51 -19.88 2.90
N THR A 298 7.18 -20.03 3.04
CA THR A 298 6.22 -20.01 1.94
C THR A 298 5.36 -18.74 1.89
N LEU A 299 5.46 -17.88 2.92
CA LEU A 299 4.81 -16.58 2.93
C LEU A 299 5.49 -15.66 1.89
N SER A 300 4.70 -14.85 1.18
CA SER A 300 5.26 -13.86 0.25
C SER A 300 6.06 -12.79 1.00
N HIS A 301 7.09 -12.27 0.36
CA HIS A 301 7.90 -11.17 0.91
C HIS A 301 7.11 -9.88 1.06
N PHE A 302 6.17 -9.65 0.15
CA PHE A 302 5.25 -8.52 0.14
C PHE A 302 3.85 -9.05 -0.15
N PHE A 303 2.88 -8.62 0.64
CA PHE A 303 1.51 -9.07 0.48
C PHE A 303 0.51 -8.11 1.11
N ASN A 304 -0.67 -8.09 0.56
CA ASN A 304 -1.82 -7.43 1.16
C ASN A 304 -2.58 -8.41 2.06
N VAL A 305 -2.93 -7.97 3.26
CA VAL A 305 -3.78 -8.71 4.21
C VAL A 305 -4.93 -7.85 4.68
N CYS A 306 -6.12 -8.41 4.69
CA CYS A 306 -7.25 -7.81 5.38
C CYS A 306 -7.42 -8.48 6.74
N LEU A 307 -7.46 -7.67 7.78
CA LEU A 307 -7.64 -8.12 9.16
C LEU A 307 -8.97 -7.60 9.69
N LYS A 308 -9.77 -8.49 10.25
CA LYS A 308 -11.07 -8.16 10.84
C LYS A 308 -11.17 -8.74 12.24
N LYS A 309 -11.76 -7.99 13.15
CA LYS A 309 -12.07 -8.50 14.48
C LYS A 309 -13.12 -9.60 14.38
N ILE A 310 -12.87 -10.71 15.07
CA ILE A 310 -13.86 -11.79 15.25
C ILE A 310 -14.82 -11.34 16.36
N GLU A 311 -16.11 -11.51 16.11
CA GLU A 311 -17.17 -11.29 17.09
C GLU A 311 -17.16 -12.36 18.16
#